data_a8b057403ce04090263e0e75a4d9b407
#
_entry.id   a8b057403ce04090263e0e75a4d9b407
#
_cell.length_a   1.000
_cell.length_b   1.000
_cell.length_c   1.000
_cell.angle_alpha   90.00
_cell.angle_beta   90.00
_cell.angle_gamma   90.00
#
_symmetry.space_group_name_H-M   'P 1'
#
loop_
_entity.id
_entity.type
_entity.pdbx_description
1 polymer ?
#
loop_
_entity_poly.entity_id
_entity_poly.type
_entity_poly.pdbx_seq_one_letter_code
_entity_poly.pdbx_strand_id
1 'polypeptide(L)'
;PASAATPPVVRGRYRRLAAAVLREHARPLALLDALNNGSPVSALAMDAGFAADCLDYFAGLATEIKGETIPMGDGNFNYTVQEPLGVVARIVAYNHPLMFAAARLAAPLAAGNTVVVKSPDQAPLSILRLAELVGDIFPPGVANFLCGGRECGDAMTRHPLVRKVTLIGGVPTGKAVMKTASDSLKPVLLELGGKNALIAYPDADIDKLVNGIIAGMNFTWSGQSCGSTSRVFLHESIH
;
A
#
# COMPACT_ATOMS: atom_id res chain seq x y z
N PRO A 1 -4.13 -21.60 5.91
CA PRO A 1 -3.96 -20.52 6.85
C PRO A 1 -5.32 -20.10 7.44
N ALA A 2 -5.36 -19.68 8.72
CA ALA A 2 -6.61 -19.29 9.40
C ALA A 2 -7.43 -18.24 8.63
N SER A 3 -6.76 -17.33 7.91
CA SER A 3 -7.42 -16.29 7.10
C SER A 3 -8.24 -16.87 5.93
N ALA A 4 -7.75 -17.88 5.24
CA ALA A 4 -8.46 -18.53 4.13
C ALA A 4 -9.75 -19.23 4.59
N ALA A 5 -9.73 -19.84 5.78
CA ALA A 5 -10.89 -20.51 6.37
C ALA A 5 -11.93 -19.54 6.98
N THR A 6 -11.57 -18.27 7.16
CA THR A 6 -12.48 -17.26 7.72
C THR A 6 -13.51 -16.82 6.66
N PRO A 7 -14.82 -16.87 6.96
CA PRO A 7 -15.84 -16.44 6.01
C PRO A 7 -15.64 -14.99 5.53
N PRO A 8 -15.96 -14.67 4.25
CA PRO A 8 -15.74 -13.32 3.68
C PRO A 8 -16.38 -12.19 4.49
N VAL A 9 -17.60 -12.39 5.00
CA VAL A 9 -18.31 -11.39 5.85
C VAL A 9 -17.52 -11.10 7.13
N VAL A 10 -16.96 -12.13 7.76
CA VAL A 10 -16.14 -12.00 8.99
C VAL A 10 -14.84 -11.28 8.68
N ARG A 11 -14.19 -11.62 7.55
CA ARG A 11 -13.01 -10.87 7.07
C ARG A 11 -13.35 -9.39 6.85
N GLY A 12 -14.54 -9.07 6.33
CA GLY A 12 -15.05 -7.70 6.20
C GLY A 12 -15.14 -6.98 7.55
N ARG A 13 -15.70 -7.66 8.56
CA ARG A 13 -15.85 -7.08 9.91
C ARG A 13 -14.51 -6.67 10.54
N TYR A 14 -13.49 -7.51 10.48
CA TYR A 14 -12.16 -7.17 11.02
C TYR A 14 -11.58 -5.90 10.41
N ARG A 15 -11.76 -5.70 9.09
CA ARG A 15 -11.25 -4.50 8.43
C ARG A 15 -12.00 -3.24 8.81
N ARG A 16 -13.33 -3.31 9.01
CA ARG A 16 -14.10 -2.17 9.52
C ARG A 16 -13.70 -1.78 10.94
N LEU A 17 -13.39 -2.76 11.80
CA LEU A 17 -12.85 -2.48 13.12
C LEU A 17 -11.48 -1.79 13.03
N ALA A 18 -10.59 -2.27 12.17
CA ALA A 18 -9.28 -1.63 11.95
C ALA A 18 -9.43 -0.22 11.35
N ALA A 19 -10.38 0.02 10.45
CA ALA A 19 -10.69 1.35 9.92
C ALA A 19 -11.17 2.31 11.01
N ALA A 20 -12.02 1.85 11.91
CA ALA A 20 -12.48 2.65 13.05
C ALA A 20 -11.33 3.07 13.96
N VAL A 21 -10.43 2.13 14.29
CA VAL A 21 -9.22 2.38 15.09
C VAL A 21 -8.30 3.39 14.41
N LEU A 22 -8.12 3.30 13.08
CA LEU A 22 -7.31 4.28 12.34
C LEU A 22 -7.90 5.70 12.42
N ARG A 23 -9.22 5.84 12.30
CA ARG A 23 -9.88 7.16 12.42
C ARG A 23 -9.77 7.74 13.83
N GLU A 24 -9.97 6.91 14.85
CA GLU A 24 -9.84 7.30 16.24
C GLU A 24 -8.43 7.78 16.58
N HIS A 25 -7.40 7.12 16.04
CA HIS A 25 -6.00 7.39 16.31
C HIS A 25 -5.28 8.18 15.20
N ALA A 26 -6.00 8.80 14.25
CA ALA A 26 -5.43 9.47 13.09
C ALA A 26 -4.38 10.53 13.47
N ARG A 27 -4.69 11.43 14.41
CA ARG A 27 -3.78 12.49 14.84
C ARG A 27 -2.55 11.99 15.59
N PRO A 28 -2.65 11.11 16.60
CA PRO A 28 -1.47 10.51 17.23
C PRO A 28 -0.54 9.78 16.26
N LEU A 29 -1.10 9.00 15.33
CA LEU A 29 -0.32 8.28 14.32
C LEU A 29 0.36 9.24 13.34
N ALA A 30 -0.32 10.31 12.90
CA ALA A 30 0.27 11.35 12.06
C ALA A 30 1.41 12.11 12.76
N LEU A 31 1.32 12.32 14.07
CA LEU A 31 2.40 12.92 14.85
C LEU A 31 3.65 12.02 14.88
N LEU A 32 3.48 10.71 15.01
CA LEU A 32 4.59 9.76 14.94
C LEU A 32 5.27 9.80 13.57
N ASP A 33 4.52 9.81 12.48
CA ASP A 33 5.07 9.93 11.13
C ASP A 33 5.78 11.26 10.91
N ALA A 34 5.19 12.37 11.38
CA ALA A 34 5.80 13.69 11.27
C ALA A 34 7.15 13.78 12.01
N LEU A 35 7.25 13.19 13.20
CA LEU A 35 8.50 13.11 13.96
C LEU A 35 9.54 12.23 13.25
N ASN A 36 9.11 11.17 12.54
CA ASN A 36 10.01 10.24 11.87
C ASN A 36 10.47 10.73 10.49
N ASN A 37 9.57 11.27 9.66
CA ASN A 37 9.86 11.58 8.26
C ASN A 37 9.85 13.08 7.91
N GLY A 38 9.43 13.94 8.84
CA GLY A 38 9.44 15.39 8.68
C GLY A 38 8.27 15.97 7.86
N SER A 39 7.30 15.17 7.44
CA SER A 39 6.13 15.70 6.73
C SER A 39 5.15 16.40 7.66
N PRO A 40 4.39 17.40 7.19
CA PRO A 40 3.40 18.12 8.00
C PRO A 40 2.32 17.21 8.59
N VAL A 41 1.99 17.40 9.86
CA VAL A 41 0.98 16.59 10.58
C VAL A 41 -0.39 16.64 9.90
N SER A 42 -0.78 17.80 9.34
CA SER A 42 -2.06 17.97 8.64
C SER A 42 -2.18 17.05 7.42
N ALA A 43 -1.09 16.87 6.67
CA ALA A 43 -1.05 15.98 5.52
C ALA A 43 -1.10 14.50 5.96
N LEU A 44 -0.30 14.15 6.95
CA LEU A 44 -0.22 12.77 7.44
C LEU A 44 -1.51 12.32 8.17
N ALA A 45 -2.29 13.26 8.71
CA ALA A 45 -3.62 12.94 9.25
C ALA A 45 -4.60 12.55 8.14
N MET A 46 -4.48 13.11 6.93
CA MET A 46 -5.26 12.67 5.77
C MET A 46 -4.88 11.24 5.33
N ASP A 47 -3.62 10.86 5.47
CA ASP A 47 -3.13 9.51 5.15
C ASP A 47 -3.84 8.43 5.99
N ALA A 48 -4.07 8.70 7.27
CA ALA A 48 -4.81 7.79 8.15
C ALA A 48 -6.28 7.64 7.71
N GLY A 49 -6.93 8.75 7.34
CA GLY A 49 -8.28 8.75 6.79
C GLY A 49 -8.39 7.93 5.50
N PHE A 50 -7.49 8.20 4.55
CA PHE A 50 -7.42 7.44 3.30
C PHE A 50 -7.22 5.93 3.52
N ALA A 51 -6.35 5.57 4.46
CA ALA A 51 -6.11 4.17 4.79
C ALA A 51 -7.35 3.48 5.38
N ALA A 52 -8.09 4.20 6.23
CA ALA A 52 -9.35 3.71 6.78
C ALA A 52 -10.42 3.53 5.69
N ASP A 53 -10.55 4.47 4.76
CA ASP A 53 -11.48 4.37 3.63
C ASP A 53 -11.15 3.18 2.71
N CYS A 54 -9.86 2.92 2.46
CA CYS A 54 -9.43 1.72 1.74
C CYS A 54 -9.85 0.43 2.46
N LEU A 55 -9.69 0.36 3.78
CA LEU A 55 -10.11 -0.80 4.56
C LEU A 55 -11.62 -1.03 4.47
N ASP A 56 -12.42 0.02 4.57
CA ASP A 56 -13.89 -0.06 4.45
C ASP A 56 -14.33 -0.45 3.05
N TYR A 57 -13.72 0.14 2.00
CA TYR A 57 -14.00 -0.20 0.61
C TYR A 57 -13.78 -1.70 0.34
N PHE A 58 -12.60 -2.21 0.66
CA PHE A 58 -12.30 -3.63 0.47
C PHE A 58 -13.03 -4.56 1.45
N ALA A 59 -13.51 -4.05 2.59
CA ALA A 59 -14.40 -4.82 3.46
C ALA A 59 -15.72 -5.13 2.77
N GLY A 60 -16.27 -4.17 2.00
CA GLY A 60 -17.47 -4.38 1.18
C GLY A 60 -17.26 -5.35 0.03
N LEU A 61 -16.05 -5.37 -0.57
CA LEU A 61 -15.74 -6.24 -1.69
C LEU A 61 -15.38 -7.69 -1.31
N ALA A 62 -15.27 -8.01 -0.03
CA ALA A 62 -14.86 -9.34 0.40
C ALA A 62 -15.81 -10.47 -0.08
N THR A 63 -17.09 -10.17 -0.25
CA THR A 63 -18.13 -11.10 -0.74
C THR A 63 -18.24 -11.11 -2.27
N GLU A 64 -17.57 -10.20 -2.96
CA GLU A 64 -17.64 -10.05 -4.43
C GLU A 64 -16.53 -10.84 -5.17
N ILE A 65 -15.72 -11.59 -4.44
CA ILE A 65 -14.69 -12.48 -5.03
C ILE A 65 -15.40 -13.75 -5.51
N LYS A 66 -15.78 -13.74 -6.78
CA LYS A 66 -16.58 -14.79 -7.43
C LYS A 66 -15.74 -15.50 -8.49
N GLY A 67 -16.07 -16.74 -8.75
CA GLY A 67 -15.64 -17.47 -9.95
C GLY A 67 -16.67 -17.31 -11.08
N GLU A 68 -16.40 -17.95 -12.18
CA GLU A 68 -17.23 -17.93 -13.40
C GLU A 68 -17.68 -19.34 -13.75
N THR A 69 -18.85 -19.48 -14.34
CA THR A 69 -19.30 -20.70 -14.99
C THR A 69 -19.13 -20.54 -16.49
N ILE A 70 -18.40 -21.44 -17.13
CA ILE A 70 -17.97 -21.33 -18.55
C ILE A 70 -18.77 -22.36 -19.35
N PRO A 71 -19.59 -21.96 -20.34
CA PRO A 71 -20.34 -22.87 -21.22
C PRO A 71 -19.39 -23.78 -22.03
N MET A 72 -19.60 -25.09 -21.93
CA MET A 72 -18.76 -26.11 -22.61
C MET A 72 -19.59 -27.06 -23.51
N GLY A 73 -20.88 -26.78 -23.72
CA GLY A 73 -21.81 -27.69 -24.39
C GLY A 73 -22.43 -28.74 -23.45
N ASP A 74 -23.35 -29.54 -24.00
CA ASP A 74 -24.16 -30.47 -23.24
C ASP A 74 -23.31 -31.54 -22.51
N GLY A 75 -23.64 -31.83 -21.27
CA GLY A 75 -23.00 -32.82 -20.42
C GLY A 75 -21.66 -32.41 -19.80
N ASN A 76 -21.19 -31.19 -20.06
CA ASN A 76 -19.95 -30.66 -19.47
C ASN A 76 -20.23 -29.48 -18.55
N PHE A 77 -19.55 -29.46 -17.37
CA PHE A 77 -19.63 -28.38 -16.43
C PHE A 77 -18.20 -27.85 -16.15
N ASN A 78 -17.96 -26.57 -16.45
CA ASN A 78 -16.67 -25.92 -16.24
C ASN A 78 -16.89 -24.63 -15.42
N TYR A 79 -16.09 -24.45 -14.38
CA TYR A 79 -16.14 -23.26 -13.53
C TYR A 79 -14.76 -22.90 -12.98
N THR A 80 -14.58 -21.64 -12.62
CA THR A 80 -13.38 -21.14 -11.94
C THR A 80 -13.67 -20.89 -10.46
N VAL A 81 -12.66 -21.04 -9.63
CA VAL A 81 -12.68 -20.68 -8.21
C VAL A 81 -11.51 -19.75 -7.93
N GLN A 82 -11.77 -18.67 -7.21
CA GLN A 82 -10.73 -17.75 -6.75
C GLN A 82 -10.22 -18.20 -5.37
N GLU A 83 -8.93 -18.46 -5.27
CA GLU A 83 -8.29 -18.90 -4.04
C GLU A 83 -7.26 -17.89 -3.54
N PRO A 84 -7.06 -17.74 -2.20
CA PRO A 84 -5.98 -16.95 -1.66
C PRO A 84 -4.61 -17.47 -2.09
N LEU A 85 -3.69 -16.57 -2.42
CA LEU A 85 -2.29 -16.92 -2.72
C LEU A 85 -1.56 -17.52 -1.51
N GLY A 86 -1.92 -17.08 -0.30
CA GLY A 86 -1.27 -17.47 0.95
C GLY A 86 -0.62 -16.27 1.66
N VAL A 87 0.70 -16.29 1.88
CA VAL A 87 1.43 -15.20 2.53
C VAL A 87 1.86 -14.16 1.51
N VAL A 88 1.47 -12.90 1.74
CA VAL A 88 1.86 -11.74 0.94
C VAL A 88 2.86 -10.89 1.73
N ALA A 89 4.07 -10.73 1.20
CA ALA A 89 5.06 -9.82 1.74
C ALA A 89 4.84 -8.40 1.21
N ARG A 90 4.86 -7.42 2.12
CA ARG A 90 4.71 -5.99 1.79
C ARG A 90 5.88 -5.20 2.35
N ILE A 91 6.71 -4.67 1.46
CA ILE A 91 7.83 -3.79 1.79
C ILE A 91 7.39 -2.37 1.48
N VAL A 92 7.30 -1.50 2.50
CA VAL A 92 6.75 -0.15 2.35
C VAL A 92 7.81 0.93 2.52
N ALA A 93 7.55 2.11 1.92
CA ALA A 93 8.46 3.24 1.91
C ALA A 93 8.18 4.22 3.07
N TYR A 94 9.15 5.11 3.31
CA TYR A 94 9.20 6.01 4.46
C TYR A 94 8.36 7.28 4.32
N ASN A 95 7.94 7.65 3.11
CA ASN A 95 7.28 8.93 2.86
C ASN A 95 5.80 8.98 3.31
N HIS A 96 5.11 7.84 3.28
CA HIS A 96 3.75 7.66 3.77
C HIS A 96 3.65 6.34 4.57
N PRO A 97 4.41 6.17 5.66
CA PRO A 97 4.61 4.85 6.27
C PRO A 97 3.29 4.23 6.75
N LEU A 98 2.49 4.99 7.51
CA LEU A 98 1.19 4.55 8.00
C LEU A 98 0.24 4.18 6.86
N MET A 99 0.07 5.08 5.87
CA MET A 99 -0.84 4.88 4.75
C MET A 99 -0.47 3.64 3.96
N PHE A 100 0.80 3.46 3.62
CA PHE A 100 1.24 2.30 2.84
C PHE A 100 1.13 0.99 3.62
N ALA A 101 1.35 1.01 4.92
CA ALA A 101 1.15 -0.18 5.74
C ALA A 101 -0.33 -0.53 5.86
N ALA A 102 -1.18 0.42 6.28
CA ALA A 102 -2.57 0.17 6.60
C ALA A 102 -3.47 0.00 5.36
N ALA A 103 -3.43 0.94 4.40
CA ALA A 103 -4.28 0.85 3.20
C ALA A 103 -4.00 -0.41 2.37
N ARG A 104 -2.74 -0.83 2.33
CA ARG A 104 -2.35 -2.00 1.54
C ARG A 104 -2.58 -3.35 2.22
N LEU A 105 -3.04 -3.37 3.49
CA LEU A 105 -3.61 -4.56 4.11
C LEU A 105 -4.98 -4.92 3.52
N ALA A 106 -5.72 -3.93 3.04
CA ALA A 106 -7.14 -4.04 2.73
C ALA A 106 -7.45 -5.13 1.69
N ALA A 107 -6.86 -5.06 0.50
CA ALA A 107 -7.13 -6.00 -0.59
C ALA A 107 -6.66 -7.44 -0.30
N PRO A 108 -5.40 -7.70 0.12
CA PRO A 108 -4.96 -9.06 0.37
C PRO A 108 -5.74 -9.75 1.50
N LEU A 109 -6.05 -9.04 2.58
CA LEU A 109 -6.86 -9.59 3.66
C LEU A 109 -8.31 -9.83 3.23
N ALA A 110 -8.87 -9.00 2.32
CA ALA A 110 -10.19 -9.24 1.75
C ALA A 110 -10.23 -10.56 0.98
N ALA A 111 -9.19 -10.83 0.23
CA ALA A 111 -9.05 -12.06 -0.56
C ALA A 111 -8.64 -13.30 0.28
N GLY A 112 -8.58 -13.20 1.61
CA GLY A 112 -8.27 -14.33 2.48
C GLY A 112 -6.77 -14.64 2.63
N ASN A 113 -5.88 -13.78 2.13
CA ASN A 113 -4.44 -13.93 2.35
C ASN A 113 -4.04 -13.54 3.77
N THR A 114 -2.82 -13.91 4.15
CA THR A 114 -2.12 -13.34 5.31
C THR A 114 -1.06 -12.37 4.82
N VAL A 115 -0.73 -11.38 5.64
CA VAL A 115 0.19 -10.30 5.25
C VAL A 115 1.32 -10.17 6.25
N VAL A 116 2.54 -10.00 5.75
CA VAL A 116 3.70 -9.59 6.52
C VAL A 116 4.14 -8.23 5.98
N VAL A 117 4.02 -7.19 6.78
CA VAL A 117 4.45 -5.83 6.45
C VAL A 117 5.84 -5.58 7.01
N LYS A 118 6.79 -5.22 6.16
CA LYS A 118 8.09 -4.69 6.59
C LYS A 118 8.02 -3.16 6.58
N SER A 119 8.15 -2.55 7.76
CA SER A 119 8.25 -1.09 7.88
C SER A 119 9.55 -0.57 7.26
N PRO A 120 9.60 0.70 6.82
CA PRO A 120 10.87 1.34 6.54
C PRO A 120 11.66 1.53 7.83
N ASP A 121 12.98 1.34 7.76
CA ASP A 121 13.88 1.55 8.89
C ASP A 121 14.02 3.04 9.26
N GLN A 122 13.77 3.93 8.29
CA GLN A 122 13.83 5.39 8.49
C GLN A 122 12.60 5.94 9.24
N ALA A 123 11.43 5.31 9.10
CA ALA A 123 10.17 5.79 9.70
C ALA A 123 9.25 4.62 10.14
N PRO A 124 9.64 3.85 11.17
CA PRO A 124 8.90 2.66 11.58
C PRO A 124 7.79 2.93 12.61
N LEU A 125 7.82 4.07 13.34
CA LEU A 125 7.09 4.20 14.61
C LEU A 125 5.57 4.13 14.47
N SER A 126 4.99 4.76 13.47
CA SER A 126 3.54 4.70 13.23
C SER A 126 3.05 3.30 12.89
N ILE A 127 3.87 2.54 12.15
CA ILE A 127 3.56 1.16 11.78
C ILE A 127 3.64 0.23 12.98
N LEU A 128 4.62 0.41 13.85
CA LEU A 128 4.73 -0.36 15.10
C LEU A 128 3.57 -0.03 16.04
N ARG A 129 3.19 1.25 16.13
CA ARG A 129 2.01 1.65 16.90
C ARG A 129 0.71 1.10 16.29
N LEU A 130 0.59 1.09 14.96
CA LEU A 130 -0.53 0.45 14.29
C LEU A 130 -0.62 -1.04 14.64
N ALA A 131 0.53 -1.75 14.66
CA ALA A 131 0.57 -3.17 15.01
C ALA A 131 0.00 -3.45 16.41
N GLU A 132 0.34 -2.60 17.39
CA GLU A 132 -0.24 -2.68 18.73
C GLU A 132 -1.75 -2.43 18.74
N LEU A 133 -2.21 -1.39 18.04
CA LEU A 133 -3.62 -1.00 18.00
C LEU A 133 -4.54 -2.02 17.32
N VAL A 134 -4.02 -2.76 16.32
CA VAL A 134 -4.82 -3.75 15.57
C VAL A 134 -4.53 -5.20 15.95
N GLY A 135 -3.62 -5.43 16.91
CA GLY A 135 -3.14 -6.76 17.27
C GLY A 135 -4.24 -7.73 17.68
N ASP A 136 -5.25 -7.25 18.41
CA ASP A 136 -6.38 -8.05 18.89
C ASP A 136 -7.58 -8.08 17.91
N ILE A 137 -7.49 -7.33 16.80
CA ILE A 137 -8.58 -7.27 15.80
C ILE A 137 -8.50 -8.47 14.85
N PHE A 138 -7.29 -8.75 14.37
CA PHE A 138 -7.08 -9.87 13.44
C PHE A 138 -6.69 -11.14 14.18
N PRO A 139 -7.13 -12.32 13.71
CA PRO A 139 -6.64 -13.57 14.26
C PRO A 139 -5.08 -13.64 14.20
N PRO A 140 -4.44 -14.34 15.15
CA PRO A 140 -2.99 -14.49 15.16
C PRO A 140 -2.41 -14.94 13.82
N GLY A 141 -1.35 -14.26 13.36
CA GLY A 141 -0.67 -14.55 12.10
C GLY A 141 -1.37 -14.04 10.83
N VAL A 142 -2.50 -13.35 10.91
CA VAL A 142 -3.22 -12.80 9.75
C VAL A 142 -2.58 -11.49 9.26
N ALA A 143 -2.30 -10.56 10.17
CA ALA A 143 -1.58 -9.32 9.88
C ALA A 143 -0.34 -9.26 10.77
N ASN A 144 0.84 -9.23 10.18
CA ASN A 144 2.11 -9.26 10.90
C ASN A 144 2.95 -8.06 10.46
N PHE A 145 3.69 -7.49 11.40
CA PHE A 145 4.50 -6.31 11.18
C PHE A 145 5.94 -6.57 11.62
N LEU A 146 6.89 -6.26 10.75
CA LEU A 146 8.31 -6.40 11.01
C LEU A 146 9.01 -5.07 10.84
N CYS A 147 10.03 -4.84 11.64
CA CYS A 147 10.98 -3.74 11.48
C CYS A 147 12.35 -4.33 11.09
N GLY A 148 13.04 -3.69 10.18
CA GLY A 148 14.38 -4.12 9.78
C GLY A 148 14.83 -3.52 8.45
N GLY A 149 16.10 -3.61 8.16
CA GLY A 149 16.75 -3.08 6.97
C GLY A 149 16.58 -3.94 5.72
N ARG A 150 17.60 -3.85 4.86
CA ARG A 150 17.63 -4.56 3.57
C ARG A 150 17.56 -6.08 3.73
N GLU A 151 18.27 -6.62 4.72
CA GLU A 151 18.35 -8.07 4.99
C GLU A 151 16.98 -8.65 5.30
N CYS A 152 16.16 -7.91 6.07
CA CYS A 152 14.78 -8.31 6.36
C CYS A 152 13.93 -8.39 5.07
N GLY A 153 14.04 -7.38 4.19
CA GLY A 153 13.33 -7.37 2.91
C GLY A 153 13.76 -8.50 1.97
N ASP A 154 15.05 -8.80 1.91
CA ASP A 154 15.60 -9.91 1.10
C ASP A 154 15.16 -11.26 1.65
N ALA A 155 15.23 -11.46 2.97
CA ALA A 155 14.77 -12.69 3.63
C ALA A 155 13.28 -12.94 3.37
N MET A 156 12.43 -11.92 3.47
CA MET A 156 11.00 -12.02 3.13
C MET A 156 10.80 -12.40 1.66
N THR A 157 11.56 -11.79 0.75
CA THR A 157 11.44 -12.06 -0.69
C THR A 157 11.84 -13.50 -1.03
N ARG A 158 12.88 -14.04 -0.38
CA ARG A 158 13.36 -15.41 -0.58
C ARG A 158 12.49 -16.48 0.07
N HIS A 159 11.76 -16.12 1.14
CA HIS A 159 11.10 -17.10 1.99
C HIS A 159 10.11 -18.00 1.22
N PRO A 160 10.18 -19.34 1.29
CA PRO A 160 9.37 -20.26 0.47
C PRO A 160 7.87 -20.16 0.73
N LEU A 161 7.45 -19.76 1.93
CA LEU A 161 6.03 -19.57 2.26
C LEU A 161 5.45 -18.26 1.73
N VAL A 162 6.29 -17.26 1.38
CA VAL A 162 5.84 -16.03 0.74
C VAL A 162 5.49 -16.33 -0.72
N ARG A 163 4.26 -16.05 -1.09
CA ARG A 163 3.72 -16.36 -2.42
C ARG A 163 3.61 -15.16 -3.34
N LYS A 164 3.65 -13.95 -2.80
CA LYS A 164 3.66 -12.69 -3.55
C LYS A 164 4.47 -11.65 -2.78
N VAL A 165 5.20 -10.81 -3.52
CA VAL A 165 5.94 -9.67 -2.94
C VAL A 165 5.41 -8.37 -3.53
N THR A 166 5.22 -7.37 -2.69
CA THR A 166 4.90 -6.01 -3.13
C THR A 166 5.88 -5.04 -2.49
N LEU A 167 6.42 -4.13 -3.30
CA LEU A 167 7.38 -3.14 -2.88
C LEU A 167 6.90 -1.73 -3.25
N ILE A 168 7.00 -0.81 -2.31
CA ILE A 168 7.00 0.63 -2.57
C ILE A 168 8.40 1.13 -2.22
N GLY A 169 9.12 1.68 -3.20
CA GLY A 169 10.51 2.08 -2.97
C GLY A 169 11.25 2.57 -4.22
N GLY A 170 12.55 2.54 -4.19
CA GLY A 170 13.40 2.97 -5.30
C GLY A 170 13.59 1.90 -6.38
N VAL A 171 13.89 2.34 -7.61
CA VAL A 171 14.14 1.46 -8.76
C VAL A 171 15.23 0.41 -8.50
N PRO A 172 16.37 0.73 -7.86
CA PRO A 172 17.41 -0.28 -7.57
C PRO A 172 16.87 -1.41 -6.67
N THR A 173 16.08 -1.07 -5.65
CA THR A 173 15.45 -2.06 -4.75
C THR A 173 14.41 -2.89 -5.51
N GLY A 174 13.61 -2.27 -6.38
CA GLY A 174 12.65 -2.99 -7.22
C GLY A 174 13.31 -4.03 -8.12
N LYS A 175 14.42 -3.67 -8.77
CA LYS A 175 15.22 -4.62 -9.57
C LYS A 175 15.75 -5.78 -8.74
N ALA A 176 16.25 -5.51 -7.53
CA ALA A 176 16.74 -6.54 -6.62
C ALA A 176 15.61 -7.50 -6.19
N VAL A 177 14.45 -6.96 -5.83
CA VAL A 177 13.26 -7.77 -5.47
C VAL A 177 12.80 -8.64 -6.64
N MET A 178 12.72 -8.09 -7.86
CA MET A 178 12.36 -8.87 -9.06
C MET A 178 13.34 -10.02 -9.28
N LYS A 179 14.65 -9.73 -9.24
CA LYS A 179 15.69 -10.74 -9.41
C LYS A 179 15.57 -11.87 -8.40
N THR A 180 15.39 -11.54 -7.11
CA THR A 180 15.23 -12.54 -6.05
C THR A 180 13.92 -13.33 -6.17
N ALA A 181 12.82 -12.65 -6.53
CA ALA A 181 11.51 -13.30 -6.67
C ALA A 181 11.44 -14.27 -7.86
N SER A 182 12.24 -14.04 -8.91
CA SER A 182 12.27 -14.89 -10.10
C SER A 182 12.76 -16.31 -9.81
N ASP A 183 13.60 -16.51 -8.79
CA ASP A 183 14.10 -17.84 -8.38
C ASP A 183 12.97 -18.82 -8.03
N SER A 184 11.80 -18.30 -7.65
CA SER A 184 10.62 -19.10 -7.29
C SER A 184 9.35 -18.64 -8.00
N LEU A 185 9.48 -17.86 -9.09
CA LEU A 185 8.40 -17.36 -9.94
C LEU A 185 7.29 -16.64 -9.16
N LYS A 186 7.65 -15.91 -8.08
CA LYS A 186 6.68 -15.17 -7.28
C LYS A 186 6.16 -13.95 -8.04
N PRO A 187 4.85 -13.72 -8.11
CA PRO A 187 4.29 -12.47 -8.60
C PRO A 187 4.82 -11.28 -7.79
N VAL A 188 5.24 -10.23 -8.49
CA VAL A 188 5.76 -9.00 -7.89
C VAL A 188 4.89 -7.84 -8.32
N LEU A 189 4.61 -6.91 -7.39
CA LEU A 189 4.02 -5.60 -7.68
C LEU A 189 4.98 -4.54 -7.17
N LEU A 190 5.38 -3.63 -8.06
CA LEU A 190 6.35 -2.60 -7.77
C LEU A 190 5.71 -1.22 -7.96
N GLU A 191 5.73 -0.42 -6.89
CA GLU A 191 5.43 1.00 -6.89
C GLU A 191 6.75 1.74 -6.69
N LEU A 192 7.22 2.41 -7.73
CA LEU A 192 8.57 2.98 -7.76
C LEU A 192 8.52 4.50 -7.93
N GLY A 193 9.64 5.15 -7.63
CA GLY A 193 9.79 6.57 -7.85
C GLY A 193 9.92 6.94 -9.33
N GLY A 194 9.85 8.24 -9.59
CA GLY A 194 9.95 8.80 -10.93
C GLY A 194 10.42 10.24 -10.92
N LYS A 195 10.41 10.86 -12.09
CA LYS A 195 10.65 12.29 -12.34
C LYS A 195 9.54 12.79 -13.26
N ASN A 196 8.32 12.97 -12.69
CA ASN A 196 7.16 13.35 -13.47
C ASN A 196 7.32 14.76 -14.03
N ALA A 197 6.68 15.01 -15.16
CA ALA A 197 6.72 16.28 -15.86
C ALA A 197 5.42 17.06 -15.67
N LEU A 198 5.56 18.39 -15.52
CA LEU A 198 4.51 19.37 -15.75
C LEU A 198 4.84 20.06 -17.07
N ILE A 199 3.87 20.18 -17.97
CA ILE A 199 4.06 20.77 -19.29
C ILE A 199 3.07 21.92 -19.43
N ALA A 200 3.54 23.12 -19.75
CA ALA A 200 2.72 24.33 -19.96
C ALA A 200 2.87 24.85 -21.37
N TYR A 201 1.73 25.09 -22.01
CA TYR A 201 1.62 25.66 -23.36
C TYR A 201 1.50 27.19 -23.29
N PRO A 202 1.68 27.91 -24.44
CA PRO A 202 1.68 29.38 -24.48
C PRO A 202 0.41 30.05 -23.97
N ASP A 203 -0.72 29.38 -24.05
CA ASP A 203 -2.04 29.86 -23.63
C ASP A 203 -2.38 29.53 -22.18
N ALA A 204 -1.41 29.04 -21.40
CA ALA A 204 -1.61 28.73 -19.99
C ALA A 204 -1.88 30.00 -19.17
N ASP A 205 -2.86 29.92 -18.28
CA ASP A 205 -3.10 30.94 -17.23
C ASP A 205 -1.95 30.86 -16.23
N ILE A 206 -1.16 31.93 -16.13
CA ILE A 206 0.08 31.96 -15.34
C ILE A 206 -0.20 31.76 -13.84
N ASP A 207 -1.25 32.34 -13.29
CA ASP A 207 -1.57 32.22 -11.86
C ASP A 207 -1.97 30.75 -11.53
N LYS A 208 -2.75 30.15 -12.39
CA LYS A 208 -3.09 28.71 -12.24
C LYS A 208 -1.86 27.81 -12.44
N LEU A 209 -0.99 28.17 -13.38
CA LEU A 209 0.25 27.44 -13.63
C LEU A 209 1.17 27.44 -12.39
N VAL A 210 1.40 28.62 -11.78
CA VAL A 210 2.21 28.74 -10.57
C VAL A 210 1.64 27.90 -9.44
N ASN A 211 0.33 28.01 -9.18
CA ASN A 211 -0.33 27.18 -8.18
C ASN A 211 -0.25 25.68 -8.51
N GLY A 212 -0.37 25.33 -9.79
CA GLY A 212 -0.22 23.96 -10.28
C GLY A 212 1.19 23.40 -10.07
N ILE A 213 2.23 24.20 -10.27
CA ILE A 213 3.63 23.82 -10.03
C ILE A 213 3.83 23.52 -8.54
N ILE A 214 3.37 24.42 -7.66
CA ILE A 214 3.50 24.27 -6.20
C ILE A 214 2.76 23.01 -5.73
N ALA A 215 1.51 22.85 -6.16
CA ALA A 215 0.71 21.67 -5.81
C ALA A 215 1.33 20.36 -6.35
N GLY A 216 1.78 20.37 -7.60
CA GLY A 216 2.37 19.20 -8.26
C GLY A 216 3.69 18.73 -7.65
N MET A 217 4.42 19.62 -6.96
CA MET A 217 5.62 19.25 -6.22
C MET A 217 5.33 18.48 -4.92
N ASN A 218 4.07 18.42 -4.49
CA ASN A 218 3.68 17.76 -3.26
C ASN A 218 4.45 18.24 -2.01
N PHE A 219 4.64 19.57 -1.89
CA PHE A 219 5.25 20.15 -0.70
C PHE A 219 4.44 19.92 0.57
N THR A 220 3.16 19.55 0.42
CA THR A 220 2.30 19.08 1.51
C THR A 220 2.92 17.86 2.24
N TRP A 221 3.73 17.05 1.54
CA TRP A 221 4.53 15.96 2.12
C TRP A 221 6.03 16.24 2.01
N SER A 222 6.44 17.49 2.17
CA SER A 222 7.85 17.92 2.10
C SER A 222 8.54 17.56 0.78
N GLY A 223 7.79 17.44 -0.33
CA GLY A 223 8.30 16.97 -1.62
C GLY A 223 8.68 15.48 -1.68
N GLN A 224 8.43 14.72 -0.63
CA GLN A 224 8.75 13.29 -0.55
C GLN A 224 7.68 12.44 -1.23
N SER A 225 7.53 12.59 -2.53
CA SER A 225 6.46 11.91 -3.29
C SER A 225 6.97 11.29 -4.59
N CYS A 226 6.55 10.06 -4.86
CA CYS A 226 6.76 9.40 -6.15
C CYS A 226 6.00 10.09 -7.29
N GLY A 227 4.93 10.84 -6.98
CA GLY A 227 4.08 11.57 -7.92
C GLY A 227 4.48 13.01 -8.16
N SER A 228 5.53 13.55 -7.53
CA SER A 228 5.94 14.96 -7.70
C SER A 228 6.28 15.30 -9.15
N THR A 229 5.69 16.38 -9.68
CA THR A 229 6.05 16.96 -10.98
C THR A 229 7.32 17.79 -10.86
N SER A 230 8.45 17.12 -10.65
CA SER A 230 9.74 17.74 -10.33
C SER A 230 10.51 18.22 -11.57
N ARG A 231 9.92 18.12 -12.75
CA ARG A 231 10.41 18.74 -14.00
C ARG A 231 9.30 19.60 -14.57
N VAL A 232 9.62 20.88 -14.80
CA VAL A 232 8.67 21.83 -15.38
C VAL A 232 9.17 22.21 -16.78
N PHE A 233 8.35 21.95 -17.78
CA PHE A 233 8.60 22.32 -19.18
C PHE A 233 7.66 23.45 -19.56
N LEU A 234 8.21 24.63 -19.76
CA LEU A 234 7.48 25.81 -20.17
C LEU A 234 7.76 26.11 -21.64
N HIS A 235 6.74 26.56 -22.36
CA HIS A 235 6.96 27.13 -23.70
C HIS A 235 7.82 28.39 -23.56
N GLU A 236 8.69 28.66 -24.51
CA GLU A 236 9.64 29.78 -24.48
C GLU A 236 8.98 31.14 -24.28
N SER A 237 7.75 31.33 -24.76
CA SER A 237 7.01 32.58 -24.61
C SER A 237 6.48 32.87 -23.20
N ILE A 238 6.52 31.91 -22.30
CA ILE A 238 6.03 32.01 -20.91
C ILE A 238 7.07 31.57 -19.88
N HIS A 239 8.33 31.42 -20.30
CA HIS A 239 9.47 31.05 -19.45
C HIS A 239 9.99 32.26 -18.65
#